data_93ee77da97367945bd7c32d12cb56081
#
_entry.id   93ee77da97367945bd7c32d12cb56081
#
_cell.length_a   1.000
_cell.length_b   1.000
_cell.length_c   1.000
_cell.angle_alpha   90.00
_cell.angle_beta   90.00
_cell.angle_gamma   90.00
#
_symmetry.space_group_name_H-M   'P 1'
#
loop_
_entity.id
_entity.type
_entity.pdbx_description
1 polymer ?
#
loop_
_entity_poly.entity_id
_entity_poly.type
_entity_poly.pdbx_seq_one_letter_code
_entity_poly.pdbx_strand_id
1 'polypeptide(L)'
;IALDIFEVTPPPDQIMEAEKWDRTEQNLAAALSDELNLAAALRKKGTVFRNSNIKSHKKPHRVEVDNTSSSFFTIIEVFTYDFPGLLFGITDALYQCKLNIWVAKIATKADQVVDVFYVWDLNGEKVDSPDQVDLIKGAILERLPPME
;
A
#
# COMPACT_ATOMS: atom_id res chain seq x y z
N ILE A 1 -5.68 14.27 16.21
CA ILE A 1 -6.03 14.73 14.84
C ILE A 1 -4.92 14.25 13.93
N ALA A 2 -5.26 13.49 12.90
CA ALA A 2 -4.35 13.12 11.81
C ALA A 2 -4.60 14.09 10.63
N LEU A 3 -3.54 14.50 9.96
CA LEU A 3 -3.59 15.28 8.73
C LEU A 3 -2.74 14.58 7.68
N ASP A 4 -3.38 14.08 6.65
CA ASP A 4 -2.72 13.44 5.52
C ASP A 4 -2.95 14.29 4.26
N ILE A 5 -1.88 14.50 3.49
CA ILE A 5 -1.91 15.26 2.24
C ILE A 5 -1.50 14.33 1.11
N PHE A 6 -2.37 14.19 0.12
CA PHE A 6 -2.12 13.37 -1.06
C PHE A 6 -2.08 14.26 -2.30
N GLU A 7 -0.99 14.18 -3.06
CA GLU A 7 -0.93 14.71 -4.41
C GLU A 7 -1.36 13.62 -5.38
N VAL A 8 -2.40 13.87 -6.16
CA VAL A 8 -2.99 12.86 -7.04
C VAL A 8 -3.15 13.40 -8.47
N THR A 9 -2.95 12.53 -9.44
CA THR A 9 -3.20 12.88 -10.84
C THR A 9 -4.71 12.96 -11.08
N PRO A 10 -5.21 14.03 -11.75
CA PRO A 10 -6.63 14.16 -12.06
C PRO A 10 -7.10 13.01 -12.97
N PRO A 11 -8.38 12.64 -12.91
CA PRO A 11 -8.92 11.61 -13.79
C PRO A 11 -8.81 12.04 -15.26
N PRO A 12 -8.55 11.10 -16.19
CA PRO A 12 -8.34 11.41 -17.60
C PRO A 12 -9.58 12.01 -18.30
N ASP A 13 -10.75 11.79 -17.75
CA ASP A 13 -12.01 12.32 -18.25
C ASP A 13 -12.39 13.60 -17.48
N GLN A 14 -12.13 14.75 -18.09
CA GLN A 14 -12.37 16.06 -17.48
C GLN A 14 -13.86 16.42 -17.39
N ILE A 15 -14.72 15.84 -18.23
CA ILE A 15 -16.17 16.15 -18.25
C ILE A 15 -16.84 15.71 -16.94
N MET A 16 -16.40 14.59 -16.35
CA MET A 16 -16.93 14.02 -15.12
C MET A 16 -16.02 14.25 -13.91
N GLU A 17 -15.07 15.17 -14.00
CA GLU A 17 -14.06 15.37 -12.97
C GLU A 17 -14.68 15.75 -11.62
N ALA A 18 -15.55 16.75 -11.60
CA ALA A 18 -16.21 17.20 -10.38
C ALA A 18 -17.00 16.08 -9.69
N GLU A 19 -17.79 15.31 -10.43
CA GLU A 19 -18.54 14.18 -9.88
C GLU A 19 -17.64 13.07 -9.32
N LYS A 20 -16.48 12.86 -9.94
CA LYS A 20 -15.49 11.88 -9.45
C LYS A 20 -14.87 12.34 -8.14
N TRP A 21 -14.55 13.62 -8.02
CA TRP A 21 -14.03 14.18 -6.77
C TRP A 21 -15.06 14.13 -5.65
N ASP A 22 -16.30 14.55 -5.90
CA ASP A 22 -17.40 14.47 -4.93
C ASP A 22 -17.62 13.02 -4.45
N ARG A 23 -17.60 12.06 -5.37
CA ARG A 23 -17.70 10.64 -5.02
C ARG A 23 -16.50 10.16 -4.21
N THR A 24 -15.31 10.64 -4.52
CA THR A 24 -14.09 10.27 -3.77
C THR A 24 -14.16 10.78 -2.34
N GLU A 25 -14.58 12.02 -2.15
CA GLU A 25 -14.78 12.61 -0.82
C GLU A 25 -15.85 11.85 -0.01
N GLN A 26 -16.99 11.54 -0.61
CA GLN A 26 -18.03 10.75 0.04
C GLN A 26 -17.57 9.35 0.42
N ASN A 27 -16.84 8.66 -0.47
CA ASN A 27 -16.28 7.35 -0.20
C ASN A 27 -15.21 7.38 0.90
N LEU A 28 -14.39 8.44 0.94
CA LEU A 28 -13.40 8.63 1.98
C LEU A 28 -14.07 8.84 3.33
N ALA A 29 -15.09 9.72 3.40
CA ALA A 29 -15.86 9.94 4.63
C ALA A 29 -16.51 8.64 5.12
N ALA A 30 -17.14 7.87 4.21
CA ALA A 30 -17.78 6.59 4.53
C ALA A 30 -16.74 5.53 4.99
N ALA A 31 -15.54 5.52 4.42
CA ALA A 31 -14.49 4.62 4.86
C ALA A 31 -13.95 4.98 6.27
N LEU A 32 -13.83 6.27 6.58
CA LEU A 32 -13.38 6.75 7.89
C LEU A 32 -14.43 6.55 8.99
N SER A 33 -15.71 6.44 8.64
CA SER A 33 -16.82 6.15 9.57
C SER A 33 -17.22 4.67 9.62
N ASP A 34 -16.42 3.77 9.05
CA ASP A 34 -16.68 2.33 8.94
C ASP A 34 -17.98 1.96 8.19
N GLU A 35 -18.57 2.90 7.46
CA GLU A 35 -19.78 2.67 6.63
C GLU A 35 -19.42 2.01 5.29
N LEU A 36 -18.19 2.15 4.81
CA LEU A 36 -17.68 1.54 3.60
C LEU A 36 -16.64 0.46 3.90
N ASN A 37 -16.97 -0.79 3.56
CA ASN A 37 -15.97 -1.87 3.62
C ASN A 37 -15.00 -1.75 2.43
N LEU A 38 -13.85 -1.10 2.67
CA LEU A 38 -12.85 -0.80 1.67
C LEU A 38 -12.26 -2.06 1.03
N ALA A 39 -12.04 -3.13 1.82
CA ALA A 39 -11.53 -4.40 1.31
C ALA A 39 -12.51 -5.05 0.32
N ALA A 40 -13.82 -5.00 0.59
CA ALA A 40 -14.83 -5.51 -0.32
C ALA A 40 -14.94 -4.66 -1.61
N ALA A 41 -14.84 -3.34 -1.48
CA ALA A 41 -14.84 -2.41 -2.62
C ALA A 41 -13.64 -2.63 -3.55
N LEU A 42 -12.45 -2.83 -3.00
CA LEU A 42 -11.23 -3.11 -3.75
C LEU A 42 -11.26 -4.49 -4.42
N ARG A 43 -11.77 -5.53 -3.75
CA ARG A 43 -11.98 -6.86 -4.38
C ARG A 43 -12.89 -6.77 -5.60
N LYS A 44 -13.96 -6.00 -5.52
CA LYS A 44 -14.88 -5.79 -6.65
C LYS A 44 -14.19 -5.08 -7.82
N LYS A 45 -13.33 -4.10 -7.54
CA LYS A 45 -12.50 -3.44 -8.57
C LYS A 45 -11.44 -4.40 -9.14
N GLY A 46 -10.76 -5.15 -8.30
CA GLY A 46 -9.72 -6.10 -8.71
C GLY A 46 -10.22 -7.17 -9.67
N THR A 47 -11.45 -7.66 -9.53
CA THR A 47 -12.05 -8.62 -10.49
C THR A 47 -12.27 -8.02 -11.87
N VAL A 48 -12.53 -6.73 -11.98
CA VAL A 48 -12.68 -6.03 -13.26
C VAL A 48 -11.31 -5.86 -13.95
N PHE A 49 -10.25 -5.61 -13.18
CA PHE A 49 -8.89 -5.41 -13.71
C PHE A 49 -8.15 -6.73 -14.02
N ARG A 50 -8.48 -7.84 -13.37
CA ARG A 50 -7.91 -9.17 -13.68
C ARG A 50 -8.17 -9.64 -15.12
N ASN A 51 -9.19 -9.12 -15.76
CA ASN A 51 -9.54 -9.44 -17.16
C ASN A 51 -8.81 -8.56 -18.19
N SER A 52 -8.06 -7.56 -17.78
CA SER A 52 -7.29 -6.70 -18.65
C SER A 52 -5.79 -6.97 -18.50
N ASN A 53 -5.23 -7.81 -19.40
CA ASN A 53 -3.81 -7.96 -19.72
C ASN A 53 -2.84 -7.92 -18.52
N ILE A 54 -2.81 -8.96 -17.70
CA ILE A 54 -1.65 -9.23 -16.86
C ILE A 54 -0.52 -9.63 -17.79
N LYS A 55 0.35 -8.68 -18.12
CA LYS A 55 1.63 -9.00 -18.75
C LYS A 55 2.39 -9.86 -17.74
N SER A 56 2.87 -11.04 -18.19
CA SER A 56 3.76 -11.87 -17.38
C SER A 56 4.95 -11.02 -16.92
N HIS A 57 4.98 -10.70 -15.64
CA HIS A 57 6.05 -9.92 -15.04
C HIS A 57 7.22 -10.86 -14.74
N LYS A 58 8.40 -10.53 -15.26
CA LYS A 58 9.59 -11.40 -15.18
C LYS A 58 10.38 -11.28 -13.88
N LYS A 59 10.12 -10.25 -13.06
CA LYS A 59 10.88 -10.04 -11.82
C LYS A 59 10.03 -10.45 -10.62
N PRO A 60 10.62 -11.18 -9.65
CA PRO A 60 9.90 -11.56 -8.45
C PRO A 60 9.60 -10.33 -7.56
N HIS A 61 8.51 -10.42 -6.80
CA HIS A 61 8.27 -9.50 -5.70
C HIS A 61 9.39 -9.61 -4.68
N ARG A 62 9.79 -8.48 -4.11
CA ARG A 62 10.85 -8.42 -3.11
C ARG A 62 10.48 -7.44 -2.01
N VAL A 63 10.66 -7.87 -0.77
CA VAL A 63 10.49 -7.03 0.42
C VAL A 63 11.81 -7.00 1.16
N GLU A 64 12.36 -5.81 1.34
CA GLU A 64 13.58 -5.58 2.09
C GLU A 64 13.28 -4.82 3.38
N VAL A 65 13.99 -5.15 4.46
CA VAL A 65 13.89 -4.46 5.75
C VAL A 65 15.28 -4.01 6.13
N ASP A 66 15.44 -2.71 6.30
CA ASP A 66 16.69 -2.05 6.67
C ASP A 66 16.54 -1.38 8.04
N ASN A 67 17.33 -1.84 8.99
CA ASN A 67 17.46 -1.29 10.34
C ASN A 67 18.74 -0.50 10.55
N THR A 68 19.55 -0.30 9.49
CA THR A 68 20.85 0.33 9.59
C THR A 68 20.86 1.78 9.12
N SER A 69 20.12 2.10 8.09
CA SER A 69 20.11 3.42 7.45
C SER A 69 19.37 4.50 8.26
N SER A 70 18.58 4.12 9.26
CA SER A 70 17.92 5.06 10.17
C SER A 70 18.18 4.72 11.62
N SER A 71 18.43 5.74 12.44
CA SER A 71 18.56 5.58 13.90
C SER A 71 17.21 5.43 14.60
N PHE A 72 16.11 5.86 13.97
CA PHE A 72 14.78 5.96 14.58
C PHE A 72 13.76 5.02 13.98
N PHE A 73 13.89 4.64 12.72
CA PHE A 73 12.89 3.89 11.99
C PHE A 73 13.43 2.56 11.47
N THR A 74 12.57 1.56 11.41
CA THR A 74 12.73 0.45 10.49
C THR A 74 12.26 0.91 9.12
N ILE A 75 13.06 0.68 8.08
CA ILE A 75 12.71 1.02 6.70
C ILE A 75 12.30 -0.26 5.99
N ILE A 76 11.13 -0.24 5.38
CA ILE A 76 10.60 -1.37 4.61
C ILE A 76 10.47 -0.94 3.16
N GLU A 77 11.15 -1.63 2.26
CA GLU A 77 11.12 -1.39 0.83
C GLU A 77 10.39 -2.54 0.11
N VAL A 78 9.37 -2.20 -0.66
CA VAL A 78 8.55 -3.15 -1.41
C VAL A 78 8.76 -2.93 -2.91
N PHE A 79 9.31 -3.94 -3.57
CA PHE A 79 9.53 -3.95 -5.02
C PHE A 79 8.49 -4.87 -5.66
N THR A 80 7.62 -4.32 -6.48
CA THR A 80 6.51 -5.06 -7.07
C THR A 80 6.01 -4.39 -8.36
N TYR A 81 4.83 -4.75 -8.81
CA TYR A 81 4.12 -4.16 -9.94
C TYR A 81 2.85 -3.47 -9.47
N ASP A 82 2.43 -2.45 -10.21
CA ASP A 82 1.22 -1.70 -9.89
C ASP A 82 -0.04 -2.54 -10.19
N PHE A 83 -0.92 -2.60 -9.21
CA PHE A 83 -2.26 -3.19 -9.34
C PHE A 83 -3.24 -2.53 -8.37
N PRO A 84 -4.55 -2.55 -8.70
CA PRO A 84 -5.56 -1.96 -7.83
C PRO A 84 -5.58 -2.58 -6.44
N GLY A 85 -5.39 -1.76 -5.41
CA GLY A 85 -5.36 -2.17 -4.01
C GLY A 85 -3.99 -2.55 -3.46
N LEU A 86 -2.91 -2.38 -4.24
CA LEU A 86 -1.54 -2.64 -3.78
C LEU A 86 -1.23 -1.90 -2.47
N LEU A 87 -1.35 -0.58 -2.47
CA LEU A 87 -1.03 0.24 -1.30
C LEU A 87 -1.89 -0.15 -0.09
N PHE A 88 -3.19 -0.41 -0.30
CA PHE A 88 -4.07 -0.90 0.76
C PHE A 88 -3.59 -2.24 1.32
N GLY A 89 -3.20 -3.19 0.46
CA GLY A 89 -2.70 -4.50 0.88
C GLY A 89 -1.43 -4.38 1.73
N ILE A 90 -0.47 -3.55 1.32
CA ILE A 90 0.77 -3.32 2.06
C ILE A 90 0.47 -2.65 3.42
N THR A 91 -0.30 -1.57 3.43
CA THR A 91 -0.61 -0.85 4.68
C THR A 91 -1.45 -1.67 5.65
N ASP A 92 -2.37 -2.52 5.14
CA ASP A 92 -3.11 -3.49 5.98
C ASP A 92 -2.15 -4.52 6.59
N ALA A 93 -1.20 -5.06 5.82
CA ALA A 93 -0.20 -5.98 6.37
C ALA A 93 0.64 -5.34 7.48
N LEU A 94 1.11 -4.11 7.28
CA LEU A 94 1.86 -3.36 8.29
C LEU A 94 1.03 -3.11 9.56
N TYR A 95 -0.24 -2.75 9.39
CA TYR A 95 -1.18 -2.58 10.50
C TYR A 95 -1.40 -3.87 11.30
N GLN A 96 -1.58 -5.02 10.61
CA GLN A 96 -1.73 -6.33 11.25
C GLN A 96 -0.44 -6.73 12.01
N CYS A 97 0.73 -6.34 11.52
CA CYS A 97 2.00 -6.49 12.20
C CYS A 97 2.22 -5.50 13.36
N LYS A 98 1.21 -4.66 13.70
CA LYS A 98 1.27 -3.67 14.77
C LYS A 98 2.34 -2.60 14.56
N LEU A 99 2.50 -2.17 13.32
CA LEU A 99 3.42 -1.09 12.95
C LEU A 99 2.67 0.21 12.69
N ASN A 100 3.25 1.31 13.13
CA ASN A 100 2.85 2.66 12.78
C ASN A 100 3.71 3.16 11.62
N ILE A 101 3.09 3.70 10.60
CA ILE A 101 3.77 4.31 9.46
C ILE A 101 3.98 5.80 9.77
N TRP A 102 5.24 6.24 9.78
CA TRP A 102 5.58 7.66 9.92
C TRP A 102 5.61 8.37 8.58
N VAL A 103 6.28 7.77 7.60
CA VAL A 103 6.38 8.28 6.24
C VAL A 103 6.27 7.11 5.27
N ALA A 104 5.52 7.30 4.19
CA ALA A 104 5.52 6.44 3.02
C ALA A 104 5.97 7.24 1.79
N LYS A 105 6.91 6.70 1.03
CA LYS A 105 7.34 7.22 -0.27
C LYS A 105 6.90 6.24 -1.33
N ILE A 106 5.87 6.61 -2.07
CA ILE A 106 5.24 5.78 -3.08
C ILE A 106 5.73 6.20 -4.45
N ALA A 107 6.35 5.30 -5.19
CA ALA A 107 6.89 5.60 -6.51
C ALA A 107 6.57 4.51 -7.53
N THR A 108 5.84 4.88 -8.57
CA THR A 108 5.55 4.01 -9.71
C THR A 108 6.25 4.55 -10.95
N LYS A 109 7.08 3.72 -11.59
CA LYS A 109 7.72 4.02 -12.86
C LYS A 109 7.31 3.00 -13.91
N ALA A 110 6.48 3.42 -14.85
CA ALA A 110 5.77 2.55 -15.78
C ALA A 110 4.86 1.57 -15.03
N ASP A 111 5.24 0.29 -14.95
CA ASP A 111 4.54 -0.78 -14.24
C ASP A 111 5.28 -1.30 -13.01
N GLN A 112 6.47 -0.75 -12.71
CA GLN A 112 7.28 -1.12 -11.55
C GLN A 112 7.01 -0.15 -10.39
N VAL A 113 6.80 -0.73 -9.22
CA VAL A 113 6.58 -0.01 -7.97
C VAL A 113 7.77 -0.22 -7.05
N VAL A 114 8.22 0.87 -6.44
CA VAL A 114 9.16 0.87 -5.33
C VAL A 114 8.57 1.73 -4.22
N ASP A 115 7.93 1.08 -3.27
CA ASP A 115 7.32 1.77 -2.13
C ASP A 115 8.21 1.61 -0.90
N VAL A 116 8.47 2.72 -0.22
CA VAL A 116 9.35 2.78 0.96
C VAL A 116 8.57 3.30 2.14
N PHE A 117 8.52 2.51 3.22
CA PHE A 117 7.82 2.85 4.45
C PHE A 117 8.81 3.00 5.60
N TYR A 118 8.72 4.12 6.30
CA TYR A 118 9.42 4.37 7.55
C TYR A 118 8.47 4.05 8.70
N VAL A 119 8.78 3.00 9.45
CA VAL A 119 7.87 2.46 10.47
C VAL A 119 8.55 2.32 11.82
N TRP A 120 7.74 2.23 12.86
CA TRP A 120 8.09 1.81 14.20
C TRP A 120 6.98 0.94 14.79
N ASP A 121 7.25 0.26 15.88
CA ASP A 121 6.26 -0.51 16.61
C ASP A 121 5.28 0.38 17.40
N LEU A 122 4.36 -0.22 18.17
CA LEU A 122 3.41 0.52 18.99
C LEU A 122 4.05 1.28 20.17
N ASN A 123 5.30 0.97 20.53
CA ASN A 123 6.08 1.63 21.56
C ASN A 123 6.94 2.79 20.99
N GLY A 124 6.95 2.98 19.68
CA GLY A 124 7.79 3.94 18.98
C GLY A 124 9.22 3.46 18.76
N GLU A 125 9.47 2.16 18.82
CA GLU A 125 10.77 1.54 18.67
C GLU A 125 10.93 0.87 17.31
N LYS A 126 12.19 0.63 16.92
CA LYS A 126 12.51 -0.13 15.70
C LYS A 126 12.21 -1.62 15.89
N VAL A 127 11.93 -2.29 14.78
CA VAL A 127 11.73 -3.75 14.76
C VAL A 127 13.08 -4.44 14.65
N ASP A 128 13.65 -4.85 15.78
CA ASP A 128 15.00 -5.45 15.83
C ASP A 128 14.99 -6.99 15.83
N SER A 129 13.84 -7.62 16.13
CA SER A 129 13.74 -9.08 16.16
C SER A 129 13.74 -9.67 14.75
N PRO A 130 14.66 -10.61 14.43
CA PRO A 130 14.65 -11.32 13.14
C PRO A 130 13.32 -12.02 12.83
N ASP A 131 12.71 -12.64 13.84
CA ASP A 131 11.42 -13.35 13.69
C ASP A 131 10.30 -12.37 13.31
N GLN A 132 10.31 -11.17 13.89
CA GLN A 132 9.34 -10.13 13.55
C GLN A 132 9.60 -9.55 12.16
N VAL A 133 10.84 -9.39 11.76
CA VAL A 133 11.22 -8.98 10.40
C VAL A 133 10.71 -10.00 9.38
N ASP A 134 10.90 -11.30 9.63
CA ASP A 134 10.44 -12.36 8.74
C ASP A 134 8.90 -12.42 8.67
N LEU A 135 8.22 -12.22 9.80
CA LEU A 135 6.77 -12.11 9.84
C LEU A 135 6.25 -10.94 9.00
N ILE A 136 6.87 -9.77 9.10
CA ILE A 136 6.50 -8.58 8.30
C ILE A 136 6.68 -8.86 6.81
N LYS A 137 7.84 -9.41 6.41
CA LYS A 137 8.10 -9.77 5.02
C LYS A 137 7.05 -10.76 4.49
N GLY A 138 6.75 -11.81 5.26
CA GLY A 138 5.73 -12.80 4.90
C GLY A 138 4.35 -12.17 4.75
N ALA A 139 3.92 -11.37 5.73
CA ALA A 139 2.63 -10.69 5.71
C ALA A 139 2.45 -9.77 4.48
N ILE A 140 3.50 -9.05 4.08
CA ILE A 140 3.45 -8.21 2.87
C ILE A 140 3.38 -9.09 1.62
N LEU A 141 4.26 -10.10 1.50
CA LEU A 141 4.30 -10.98 0.32
C LEU A 141 2.98 -11.73 0.10
N GLU A 142 2.27 -12.10 1.16
CA GLU A 142 0.94 -12.74 1.07
C GLU A 142 -0.14 -11.81 0.48
N ARG A 143 0.05 -10.49 0.53
CA ARG A 143 -0.87 -9.51 -0.07
C ARG A 143 -0.58 -9.24 -1.55
N LEU A 144 0.57 -9.68 -2.04
CA LEU A 144 0.95 -9.52 -3.44
C LEU A 144 0.38 -10.67 -4.28
N PRO A 145 0.07 -10.43 -5.57
CA PRO A 145 -0.45 -11.49 -6.44
C PRO A 145 0.60 -12.60 -6.63
N PRO A 146 0.18 -13.85 -6.82
CA PRO A 146 1.11 -14.92 -7.11
C PRO A 146 1.87 -14.63 -8.41
N MET A 147 3.15 -14.99 -8.44
CA MET A 147 3.97 -14.97 -9.66
C MET A 147 3.59 -16.19 -10.51
N GLU A 148 3.24 -15.96 -11.78
CA GLU A 148 3.03 -17.02 -12.76
C GLU A 148 4.36 -17.39 -13.45
#